data_6e6188d977e9076dec6de12e51923868
#
_entry.id   6e6188d977e9076dec6de12e51923868
#
_cell.length_a   1.000
_cell.length_b   1.000
_cell.length_c   1.000
_cell.angle_alpha   90.00
_cell.angle_beta   90.00
_cell.angle_gamma   90.00
#
_symmetry.space_group_name_H-M   'P 1'
#
loop_
_entity.id
_entity.type
_entity.pdbx_description
1 polymer ?
#
loop_
_entity_poly.entity_id
_entity_poly.type
_entity_poly.pdbx_seq_one_letter_code
_entity_poly.pdbx_strand_id
1 'polypeptide(L)'
;GIPCGPKTFLKIETDKNVVGWGEVTGCEPKVAAVLAESLFELLDGENPTRVEHLWQKLFRSHRDMRGGSIMVHVISGIDMALWDITGKLWGVPVYRLLGGPLRDKVRMYPSPKATKLGTGGPHPFSGNPSDIMGLAKSIENLRKEKGPEYTIMFDCHCAIPPAMLLQFASAVEPYNVLWLEEPVCPGNVEAFKRVKQQIRTPIAFGERDRTIWEIAMYLQNGCVDILQPDVGQTGGISQMRKIAALCEAYHVPLAPHNTCSELGLSASVHCSAATTLFLIQEGYLDGHIMPPGVAKKNWEVDADGYASLPQGPGLGVEMDEDAMAKVAADPKKKFKWPTPTYADGSVRDY
;
A
#
# COMPACT_ATOMS: atom_id res chain seq x y z
N GLY A 1 -2.58 -17.90 11.44
CA GLY A 1 -2.94 -16.47 11.29
C GLY A 1 -3.57 -15.92 12.56
N ILE A 2 -3.20 -14.70 12.96
CA ILE A 2 -3.66 -14.02 14.19
C ILE A 2 -4.47 -12.76 13.78
N PRO A 3 -5.82 -12.81 13.78
CA PRO A 3 -6.66 -11.63 13.55
C PRO A 3 -6.45 -10.59 14.66
N CYS A 4 -6.19 -9.34 14.27
CA CYS A 4 -5.89 -8.26 15.18
C CYS A 4 -6.45 -6.92 14.66
N GLY A 5 -7.64 -6.51 15.11
CA GLY A 5 -8.35 -5.37 14.55
C GLY A 5 -8.68 -5.59 13.07
N PRO A 6 -8.32 -4.66 12.17
CA PRO A 6 -8.56 -4.77 10.73
C PRO A 6 -7.51 -5.63 10.00
N LYS A 7 -6.55 -6.21 10.69
CA LYS A 7 -5.40 -6.92 10.14
C LYS A 7 -5.38 -8.38 10.56
N THR A 8 -4.61 -9.19 9.81
CA THR A 8 -4.22 -10.53 10.24
C THR A 8 -2.71 -10.63 10.17
N PHE A 9 -2.08 -10.88 11.30
CA PHE A 9 -0.65 -11.18 11.33
C PHE A 9 -0.39 -12.66 11.11
N LEU A 10 0.63 -12.96 10.34
CA LEU A 10 1.09 -14.32 10.04
C LEU A 10 2.43 -14.54 10.73
N LYS A 11 2.49 -15.57 11.55
CA LYS A 11 3.72 -16.05 12.20
C LYS A 11 4.11 -17.37 11.55
N ILE A 12 5.30 -17.44 10.99
CA ILE A 12 5.88 -18.65 10.42
C ILE A 12 7.13 -19.01 11.22
N GLU A 13 7.16 -20.19 11.76
CA GLU A 13 8.28 -20.74 12.53
C GLU A 13 8.99 -21.81 11.71
N THR A 14 10.33 -21.82 11.77
CA THR A 14 11.15 -22.82 11.12
C THR A 14 11.67 -23.85 12.11
N ASP A 15 12.15 -25.01 11.61
CA ASP A 15 12.85 -26.05 12.38
C ASP A 15 14.13 -25.53 13.07
N LYS A 16 14.66 -24.39 12.65
CA LYS A 16 15.81 -23.69 13.25
C LYS A 16 15.41 -22.63 14.27
N ASN A 17 14.16 -22.61 14.71
CA ASN A 17 13.62 -21.60 15.64
C ASN A 17 13.74 -20.16 15.14
N VAL A 18 13.78 -19.94 13.82
CA VAL A 18 13.69 -18.61 13.24
C VAL A 18 12.23 -18.31 12.95
N VAL A 19 11.75 -17.19 13.46
CA VAL A 19 10.39 -16.70 13.28
C VAL A 19 10.36 -15.58 12.26
N GLY A 20 9.50 -15.70 11.25
CA GLY A 20 9.16 -14.61 10.34
C GLY A 20 7.74 -14.13 10.54
N TRP A 21 7.57 -12.82 10.34
CA TRP A 21 6.29 -12.17 10.47
C TRP A 21 5.85 -11.54 9.14
N GLY A 22 4.55 -11.64 8.87
CA GLY A 22 3.91 -10.99 7.75
C GLY A 22 2.55 -10.45 8.12
N GLU A 23 1.99 -9.61 7.27
CA GLU A 23 0.72 -8.94 7.51
C GLU A 23 -0.20 -9.08 6.31
N VAL A 24 -1.47 -9.40 6.58
CA VAL A 24 -2.55 -9.39 5.60
C VAL A 24 -3.47 -8.21 5.88
N THR A 25 -3.69 -7.38 4.88
CA THR A 25 -4.55 -6.20 4.92
C THR A 25 -5.59 -6.23 3.80
N GLY A 26 -6.59 -5.34 3.85
CA GLY A 26 -7.58 -5.17 2.77
C GLY A 26 -8.55 -6.33 2.58
N CYS A 27 -8.71 -7.22 3.57
CA CYS A 27 -9.71 -8.28 3.56
C CYS A 27 -10.22 -8.62 4.96
N GLU A 28 -11.31 -9.42 5.04
CA GLU A 28 -11.87 -9.85 6.33
C GLU A 28 -10.84 -10.67 7.13
N PRO A 29 -10.44 -10.22 8.33
CA PRO A 29 -9.34 -10.85 9.08
C PRO A 29 -9.53 -12.34 9.38
N LYS A 30 -10.77 -12.76 9.67
CA LYS A 30 -11.06 -14.17 9.93
C LYS A 30 -10.91 -15.04 8.68
N VAL A 31 -11.33 -14.52 7.52
CA VAL A 31 -11.18 -15.21 6.22
C VAL A 31 -9.70 -15.31 5.86
N ALA A 32 -8.95 -14.23 6.07
CA ALA A 32 -7.51 -14.22 5.86
C ALA A 32 -6.78 -15.28 6.73
N ALA A 33 -7.15 -15.39 8.00
CA ALA A 33 -6.55 -16.36 8.91
C ALA A 33 -6.79 -17.81 8.47
N VAL A 34 -8.04 -18.15 8.13
CA VAL A 34 -8.41 -19.50 7.67
C VAL A 34 -7.73 -19.85 6.34
N LEU A 35 -7.71 -18.90 5.39
CA LEU A 35 -7.03 -19.11 4.12
C LEU A 35 -5.51 -19.28 4.31
N ALA A 36 -4.90 -18.48 5.17
CA ALA A 36 -3.47 -18.59 5.47
C ALA A 36 -3.11 -19.96 6.08
N GLU A 37 -3.97 -20.49 6.94
CA GLU A 37 -3.81 -21.83 7.53
C GLU A 37 -3.89 -22.93 6.46
N SER A 38 -4.88 -22.85 5.57
CA SER A 38 -5.00 -23.78 4.44
C SER A 38 -3.80 -23.72 3.49
N LEU A 39 -3.30 -22.51 3.20
CA LEU A 39 -2.12 -22.33 2.34
C LEU A 39 -0.83 -22.80 3.01
N PHE A 40 -0.78 -22.80 4.34
CA PHE A 40 0.40 -23.26 5.08
C PHE A 40 0.69 -24.75 4.85
N GLU A 41 -0.32 -25.57 4.60
CA GLU A 41 -0.12 -26.98 4.23
C GLU A 41 0.80 -27.17 3.03
N LEU A 42 0.84 -26.18 2.13
CA LEU A 42 1.75 -26.18 0.97
C LEU A 42 3.19 -25.77 1.31
N LEU A 43 3.40 -25.18 2.46
CA LEU A 43 4.70 -24.65 2.91
C LEU A 43 5.38 -25.58 3.92
N ASP A 44 4.62 -26.43 4.61
CA ASP A 44 5.15 -27.31 5.65
C ASP A 44 6.24 -28.21 5.10
N GLY A 45 7.38 -28.27 5.79
CA GLY A 45 8.57 -29.02 5.37
C GLY A 45 9.37 -28.39 4.21
N GLU A 46 8.95 -27.25 3.67
CA GLU A 46 9.66 -26.58 2.59
C GLU A 46 10.81 -25.68 3.10
N ASN A 47 11.79 -25.42 2.24
CA ASN A 47 12.87 -24.48 2.55
C ASN A 47 12.38 -23.02 2.39
N PRO A 48 12.26 -22.24 3.48
CA PRO A 48 11.68 -20.89 3.45
C PRO A 48 12.51 -19.88 2.64
N THR A 49 13.80 -20.16 2.39
CA THR A 49 14.65 -19.26 1.58
C THR A 49 14.38 -19.36 0.07
N ARG A 50 13.58 -20.33 -0.37
CA ARG A 50 13.12 -20.45 -1.77
C ARG A 50 11.90 -19.58 -2.02
N VAL A 51 11.96 -18.31 -1.62
CA VAL A 51 10.80 -17.40 -1.56
C VAL A 51 10.00 -17.38 -2.86
N GLU A 52 10.65 -17.16 -4.02
CA GLU A 52 9.96 -17.12 -5.32
C GLU A 52 9.31 -18.47 -5.67
N HIS A 53 9.97 -19.59 -5.37
CA HIS A 53 9.40 -20.91 -5.61
C HIS A 53 8.11 -21.11 -4.79
N LEU A 54 8.15 -20.76 -3.52
CA LEU A 54 7.00 -20.87 -2.61
C LEU A 54 5.87 -19.92 -3.03
N TRP A 55 6.21 -18.69 -3.44
CA TRP A 55 5.24 -17.75 -4.01
C TRP A 55 4.51 -18.36 -5.22
N GLN A 56 5.25 -18.95 -6.16
CA GLN A 56 4.67 -19.59 -7.34
C GLN A 56 3.84 -20.83 -6.96
N LYS A 57 4.28 -21.61 -5.97
CA LYS A 57 3.55 -22.78 -5.48
C LYS A 57 2.20 -22.36 -4.91
N LEU A 58 2.15 -21.33 -4.06
CA LEU A 58 0.92 -20.78 -3.50
C LEU A 58 -0.01 -20.21 -4.58
N PHE A 59 0.51 -19.37 -5.46
CA PHE A 59 -0.27 -18.70 -6.48
C PHE A 59 -0.87 -19.66 -7.51
N ARG A 60 -0.18 -20.75 -7.83
CA ARG A 60 -0.59 -21.74 -8.84
C ARG A 60 -1.42 -22.89 -8.29
N SER A 61 -1.38 -23.15 -6.98
CA SER A 61 -2.08 -24.26 -6.35
C SER A 61 -3.59 -24.18 -6.50
N HIS A 62 -4.18 -23.02 -6.40
CA HIS A 62 -5.61 -22.79 -6.49
C HIS A 62 -5.97 -22.13 -7.82
N ARG A 63 -5.95 -22.91 -8.89
CA ARG A 63 -6.07 -22.44 -10.26
C ARG A 63 -7.24 -21.47 -10.49
N ASP A 64 -8.40 -21.76 -9.92
CA ASP A 64 -9.63 -20.99 -10.16
C ASP A 64 -9.74 -19.75 -9.26
N MET A 65 -8.87 -19.65 -8.23
CA MET A 65 -8.75 -18.48 -7.34
C MET A 65 -7.54 -17.62 -7.67
N ARG A 66 -6.76 -18.00 -8.68
CA ARG A 66 -5.54 -17.29 -9.07
C ARG A 66 -5.86 -15.83 -9.44
N GLY A 67 -5.14 -14.88 -8.85
CA GLY A 67 -5.34 -13.45 -9.08
C GLY A 67 -6.51 -12.83 -8.28
N GLY A 68 -7.31 -13.63 -7.59
CA GLY A 68 -8.34 -13.09 -6.68
C GLY A 68 -7.73 -12.28 -5.54
N SER A 69 -8.36 -11.14 -5.19
CA SER A 69 -7.82 -10.19 -4.22
C SER A 69 -7.45 -10.85 -2.88
N ILE A 70 -8.37 -11.58 -2.26
CA ILE A 70 -8.14 -12.22 -0.96
C ILE A 70 -6.95 -13.19 -1.02
N MET A 71 -6.86 -13.98 -2.10
CA MET A 71 -5.76 -14.93 -2.29
C MET A 71 -4.41 -14.22 -2.37
N VAL A 72 -4.32 -13.15 -3.16
CA VAL A 72 -3.07 -12.40 -3.33
C VAL A 72 -2.69 -11.65 -2.05
N HIS A 73 -3.66 -11.11 -1.31
CA HIS A 73 -3.40 -10.44 -0.03
C HIS A 73 -2.82 -11.43 1.00
N VAL A 74 -3.36 -12.65 1.10
CA VAL A 74 -2.81 -13.66 2.01
C VAL A 74 -1.42 -14.11 1.56
N ILE A 75 -1.20 -14.29 0.25
CA ILE A 75 0.14 -14.58 -0.29
C ILE A 75 1.12 -13.44 0.02
N SER A 76 0.67 -12.16 -0.01
CA SER A 76 1.51 -11.03 0.35
C SER A 76 2.03 -11.14 1.78
N GLY A 77 1.15 -11.48 2.73
CA GLY A 77 1.55 -11.69 4.12
C GLY A 77 2.52 -12.86 4.30
N ILE A 78 2.27 -13.97 3.62
CA ILE A 78 3.20 -15.13 3.64
C ILE A 78 4.56 -14.75 3.05
N ASP A 79 4.57 -14.06 1.93
CA ASP A 79 5.79 -13.59 1.25
C ASP A 79 6.63 -12.68 2.15
N MET A 80 6.01 -11.71 2.84
CA MET A 80 6.70 -10.88 3.82
C MET A 80 7.36 -11.71 4.92
N ALA A 81 6.64 -12.71 5.47
CA ALA A 81 7.20 -13.59 6.51
C ALA A 81 8.38 -14.42 5.98
N LEU A 82 8.32 -14.89 4.75
CA LEU A 82 9.42 -15.66 4.13
C LEU A 82 10.66 -14.78 3.88
N TRP A 83 10.47 -13.53 3.44
CA TRP A 83 11.57 -12.57 3.31
C TRP A 83 12.16 -12.20 4.68
N ASP A 84 11.33 -12.04 5.71
CA ASP A 84 11.77 -11.80 7.09
C ASP A 84 12.64 -12.94 7.61
N ILE A 85 12.18 -14.20 7.43
CA ILE A 85 12.96 -15.41 7.76
C ILE A 85 14.29 -15.41 7.01
N THR A 86 14.25 -15.16 5.70
CA THR A 86 15.46 -15.20 4.85
C THR A 86 16.49 -14.17 5.32
N GLY A 87 16.05 -12.93 5.59
CA GLY A 87 16.90 -11.89 6.14
C GLY A 87 17.52 -12.26 7.50
N LYS A 88 16.72 -12.84 8.39
CA LYS A 88 17.15 -13.31 9.71
C LYS A 88 18.16 -14.46 9.62
N LEU A 89 17.90 -15.45 8.76
CA LEU A 89 18.82 -16.58 8.53
C LEU A 89 20.18 -16.14 7.98
N TRP A 90 20.21 -15.11 7.15
CA TRP A 90 21.45 -14.60 6.54
C TRP A 90 22.08 -13.44 7.31
N GLY A 91 21.43 -12.99 8.39
CA GLY A 91 21.93 -11.92 9.25
C GLY A 91 21.94 -10.52 8.59
N VAL A 92 21.03 -10.29 7.63
CA VAL A 92 20.99 -9.03 6.86
C VAL A 92 19.57 -8.45 6.77
N PRO A 93 19.41 -7.13 6.67
CA PRO A 93 18.12 -6.51 6.36
C PRO A 93 17.66 -6.87 4.94
N VAL A 94 16.34 -6.94 4.74
CA VAL A 94 15.74 -7.41 3.48
C VAL A 94 16.17 -6.57 2.27
N TYR A 95 16.33 -5.25 2.39
CA TYR A 95 16.78 -4.42 1.25
C TYR A 95 18.16 -4.86 0.70
N ARG A 96 19.03 -5.48 1.52
CA ARG A 96 20.31 -6.06 1.05
C ARG A 96 20.07 -7.25 0.12
N LEU A 97 19.08 -8.08 0.43
CA LEU A 97 18.70 -9.23 -0.40
C LEU A 97 18.08 -8.77 -1.73
N LEU A 98 17.49 -7.58 -1.76
CA LEU A 98 16.91 -6.97 -2.96
C LEU A 98 17.95 -6.24 -3.83
N GLY A 99 19.23 -6.21 -3.41
CA GLY A 99 20.30 -5.53 -4.14
C GLY A 99 20.56 -4.07 -3.71
N GLY A 100 19.85 -3.60 -2.70
CA GLY A 100 20.02 -2.24 -2.16
C GLY A 100 21.08 -2.13 -1.04
N PRO A 101 21.17 -0.97 -0.34
CA PRO A 101 20.31 0.17 -0.60
C PRO A 101 20.82 1.05 -1.76
N LEU A 102 19.90 1.65 -2.51
CA LEU A 102 20.19 2.69 -3.52
C LEU A 102 20.14 4.10 -2.92
N ARG A 103 19.63 4.25 -1.69
CA ARG A 103 19.52 5.50 -0.94
C ARG A 103 19.70 5.25 0.54
N ASP A 104 20.17 6.27 1.27
CA ASP A 104 20.44 6.17 2.70
C ASP A 104 19.17 6.43 3.55
N LYS A 105 18.14 7.04 2.96
CA LYS A 105 16.85 7.33 3.59
C LYS A 105 15.73 7.38 2.56
N VAL A 106 14.50 7.12 3.00
CA VAL A 106 13.29 7.04 2.17
C VAL A 106 12.40 8.24 2.45
N ARG A 107 12.07 9.03 1.41
CA ARG A 107 11.14 10.16 1.51
C ARG A 107 9.73 9.65 1.82
N MET A 108 9.04 10.30 2.78
CA MET A 108 7.73 9.87 3.29
C MET A 108 6.66 10.96 3.17
N TYR A 109 5.39 10.53 3.10
CA TYR A 109 4.22 11.36 3.39
C TYR A 109 3.18 10.53 4.20
N PRO A 110 2.29 11.17 5.04
CA PRO A 110 2.34 12.56 5.43
C PRO A 110 3.63 12.91 6.17
N SER A 111 4.05 14.16 6.03
CA SER A 111 5.25 14.66 6.69
C SER A 111 5.14 16.19 6.83
N PRO A 112 6.06 16.86 7.55
CA PRO A 112 6.07 18.32 7.64
C PRO A 112 6.17 19.04 6.29
N LYS A 113 6.54 18.33 5.21
CA LYS A 113 6.73 18.88 3.85
C LYS A 113 5.80 18.32 2.79
N ALA A 114 4.94 17.35 3.15
CA ALA A 114 4.06 16.68 2.18
C ALA A 114 2.78 16.15 2.83
N THR A 115 1.63 16.28 2.15
CA THR A 115 0.38 15.68 2.58
C THR A 115 -0.50 15.26 1.39
N LYS A 116 -1.34 14.24 1.61
CA LYS A 116 -2.39 13.80 0.71
C LYS A 116 -3.74 14.24 1.28
N LEU A 117 -4.53 14.94 0.49
CA LEU A 117 -5.95 15.20 0.74
C LEU A 117 -6.77 14.17 -0.03
N GLY A 118 -8.06 14.06 0.27
CA GLY A 118 -8.93 13.11 -0.45
C GLY A 118 -10.41 13.46 -0.34
N THR A 119 -11.21 12.72 -1.08
CA THR A 119 -12.68 12.86 -1.14
C THR A 119 -13.39 12.43 0.14
N GLY A 120 -12.74 11.72 1.04
CA GLY A 120 -13.26 11.28 2.35
C GLY A 120 -13.08 12.30 3.48
N GLY A 121 -12.56 13.50 3.21
CA GLY A 121 -12.31 14.56 4.19
C GLY A 121 -13.57 15.20 4.76
N PRO A 122 -13.43 16.37 5.44
CA PRO A 122 -14.55 17.08 6.08
C PRO A 122 -15.66 17.50 5.11
N HIS A 123 -15.38 17.51 3.82
CA HIS A 123 -16.34 17.81 2.74
C HIS A 123 -16.35 16.65 1.75
N PRO A 124 -17.01 15.52 2.09
CA PRO A 124 -17.06 14.36 1.21
C PRO A 124 -17.78 14.74 -0.09
N PHE A 125 -17.30 14.18 -1.20
CA PHE A 125 -17.98 14.34 -2.49
C PHE A 125 -19.36 13.69 -2.44
N SER A 126 -20.42 14.48 -2.67
CA SER A 126 -21.82 14.05 -2.61
C SER A 126 -22.48 13.93 -3.98
N GLY A 127 -21.73 14.15 -5.06
CA GLY A 127 -22.26 14.14 -6.42
C GLY A 127 -22.68 15.54 -6.94
N ASN A 128 -22.54 16.58 -6.13
CA ASN A 128 -22.92 17.93 -6.54
C ASN A 128 -21.73 18.69 -7.18
N PRO A 129 -21.98 19.53 -8.20
CA PRO A 129 -20.93 20.41 -8.78
C PRO A 129 -20.28 21.34 -7.76
N SER A 130 -21.01 21.74 -6.70
CA SER A 130 -20.48 22.58 -5.62
C SER A 130 -19.36 21.89 -4.83
N ASP A 131 -19.35 20.55 -4.75
CA ASP A 131 -18.34 19.80 -4.04
C ASP A 131 -16.97 19.93 -4.73
N ILE A 132 -16.97 19.97 -6.07
CA ILE A 132 -15.74 20.19 -6.86
C ILE A 132 -15.06 21.50 -6.46
N MET A 133 -15.84 22.55 -6.30
CA MET A 133 -15.32 23.87 -5.87
C MET A 133 -14.84 23.83 -4.42
N GLY A 134 -15.54 23.09 -3.54
CA GLY A 134 -15.15 22.88 -2.15
C GLY A 134 -13.82 22.14 -2.01
N LEU A 135 -13.66 21.04 -2.76
CA LEU A 135 -12.41 20.27 -2.81
C LEU A 135 -11.24 21.11 -3.36
N ALA A 136 -11.45 21.81 -4.47
CA ALA A 136 -10.44 22.71 -5.05
C ALA A 136 -10.05 23.83 -4.07
N LYS A 137 -11.03 24.39 -3.35
CA LYS A 137 -10.79 25.41 -2.34
C LYS A 137 -9.95 24.92 -1.17
N SER A 138 -10.10 23.67 -0.76
CA SER A 138 -9.28 23.06 0.28
C SER A 138 -7.81 22.98 -0.15
N ILE A 139 -7.55 22.62 -1.41
CA ILE A 139 -6.21 22.60 -2.00
C ILE A 139 -5.62 24.01 -2.08
N GLU A 140 -6.41 24.99 -2.56
CA GLU A 140 -6.02 26.40 -2.63
C GLU A 140 -5.61 26.93 -1.25
N ASN A 141 -6.43 26.68 -0.23
CA ASN A 141 -6.17 27.13 1.14
C ASN A 141 -4.88 26.52 1.69
N LEU A 142 -4.70 25.21 1.49
CA LEU A 142 -3.48 24.51 1.92
C LEU A 142 -2.24 25.06 1.18
N ARG A 143 -2.35 25.33 -0.12
CA ARG A 143 -1.26 25.91 -0.90
C ARG A 143 -0.90 27.32 -0.41
N LYS A 144 -1.88 28.13 -0.06
CA LYS A 144 -1.67 29.46 0.53
C LYS A 144 -1.02 29.40 1.91
N GLU A 145 -1.42 28.42 2.73
CA GLU A 145 -0.89 28.23 4.08
C GLU A 145 0.57 27.74 4.08
N LYS A 146 0.83 26.71 3.27
CA LYS A 146 2.12 25.99 3.29
C LYS A 146 3.17 26.55 2.31
N GLY A 147 2.75 27.36 1.35
CA GLY A 147 3.63 27.91 0.32
C GLY A 147 3.89 26.98 -0.86
N PRO A 148 4.65 27.46 -1.89
CA PRO A 148 4.82 26.76 -3.16
C PRO A 148 5.62 25.47 -3.07
N GLU A 149 6.55 25.35 -2.13
CA GLU A 149 7.46 24.20 -1.97
C GLU A 149 6.81 22.99 -1.27
N TYR A 150 5.64 23.17 -0.65
CA TYR A 150 4.94 22.10 0.04
C TYR A 150 4.33 21.12 -0.97
N THR A 151 4.58 19.83 -0.78
CA THR A 151 4.05 18.79 -1.67
C THR A 151 2.60 18.45 -1.29
N ILE A 152 1.67 18.70 -2.20
CA ILE A 152 0.25 18.38 -2.06
C ILE A 152 -0.10 17.28 -3.05
N MET A 153 -0.74 16.22 -2.58
CA MET A 153 -1.36 15.17 -3.37
C MET A 153 -2.87 15.16 -3.12
N PHE A 154 -3.63 14.63 -4.06
CA PHE A 154 -5.07 14.48 -3.89
C PHE A 154 -5.53 13.10 -4.33
N ASP A 155 -6.29 12.43 -3.46
CA ASP A 155 -6.84 11.12 -3.68
C ASP A 155 -8.35 11.21 -3.99
N CYS A 156 -8.71 10.79 -5.21
CA CYS A 156 -10.09 10.79 -5.68
C CYS A 156 -10.87 9.55 -5.20
N HIS A 157 -10.18 8.49 -4.74
CA HIS A 157 -10.78 7.21 -4.33
C HIS A 157 -11.86 6.70 -5.31
N CYS A 158 -11.70 6.91 -6.60
CA CYS A 158 -12.68 6.60 -7.64
C CYS A 158 -14.06 7.27 -7.46
N ALA A 159 -14.23 8.17 -6.49
CA ALA A 159 -15.53 8.72 -6.11
C ALA A 159 -16.02 9.82 -7.05
N ILE A 160 -15.12 10.48 -7.79
CA ILE A 160 -15.47 11.59 -8.68
C ILE A 160 -15.76 11.05 -10.09
N PRO A 161 -16.98 11.20 -10.62
CA PRO A 161 -17.28 10.78 -12.00
C PRO A 161 -16.35 11.45 -13.02
N PRO A 162 -15.91 10.75 -14.09
CA PRO A 162 -14.92 11.27 -15.03
C PRO A 162 -15.20 12.67 -15.59
N ALA A 163 -16.45 12.99 -15.90
CA ALA A 163 -16.82 14.32 -16.41
C ALA A 163 -16.59 15.44 -15.37
N MET A 164 -16.87 15.18 -14.10
CA MET A 164 -16.64 16.11 -12.99
C MET A 164 -15.17 16.14 -12.59
N LEU A 165 -14.48 15.02 -12.72
CA LEU A 165 -13.03 14.93 -12.51
C LEU A 165 -12.26 15.87 -13.42
N LEU A 166 -12.67 16.02 -14.69
CA LEU A 166 -12.04 16.98 -15.61
C LEU A 166 -12.19 18.43 -15.14
N GLN A 167 -13.36 18.77 -14.56
CA GLN A 167 -13.58 20.09 -13.96
C GLN A 167 -12.71 20.29 -12.72
N PHE A 168 -12.62 19.27 -11.86
CA PHE A 168 -11.77 19.30 -10.68
C PHE A 168 -10.28 19.46 -11.05
N ALA A 169 -9.78 18.66 -11.99
CA ALA A 169 -8.40 18.73 -12.46
C ALA A 169 -8.04 20.12 -12.99
N SER A 170 -8.95 20.72 -13.77
CA SER A 170 -8.77 22.10 -14.25
C SER A 170 -8.75 23.13 -13.11
N ALA A 171 -9.62 22.96 -12.11
CA ALA A 171 -9.70 23.87 -10.97
C ALA A 171 -8.46 23.83 -10.07
N VAL A 172 -7.79 22.66 -9.96
CA VAL A 172 -6.60 22.47 -9.11
C VAL A 172 -5.27 22.66 -9.82
N GLU A 173 -5.26 22.70 -11.15
CA GLU A 173 -4.05 22.89 -11.98
C GLU A 173 -3.17 24.07 -11.50
N PRO A 174 -3.72 25.26 -11.15
CA PRO A 174 -2.91 26.40 -10.68
C PRO A 174 -2.16 26.16 -9.37
N TYR A 175 -2.54 25.12 -8.60
CA TYR A 175 -1.98 24.85 -7.27
C TYR A 175 -0.87 23.80 -7.28
N ASN A 176 -0.45 23.30 -8.46
CA ASN A 176 0.65 22.35 -8.61
C ASN A 176 0.53 21.15 -7.65
N VAL A 177 -0.58 20.42 -7.67
CA VAL A 177 -0.67 19.14 -6.97
C VAL A 177 0.24 18.12 -7.65
N LEU A 178 0.94 17.31 -6.87
CA LEU A 178 1.90 16.34 -7.37
C LEU A 178 1.21 15.28 -8.24
N TRP A 179 0.02 14.84 -7.83
CA TRP A 179 -0.83 13.91 -8.59
C TRP A 179 -2.30 13.98 -8.18
N LEU A 180 -3.16 13.46 -9.07
CA LEU A 180 -4.51 12.99 -8.75
C LEU A 180 -4.46 11.46 -8.67
N GLU A 181 -4.76 10.90 -7.50
CA GLU A 181 -4.76 9.48 -7.21
C GLU A 181 -6.12 8.87 -7.50
N GLU A 182 -6.16 7.63 -7.96
CA GLU A 182 -7.39 6.88 -8.27
C GLU A 182 -8.48 7.68 -8.99
N PRO A 183 -8.16 8.33 -10.11
CA PRO A 183 -9.15 9.17 -10.82
C PRO A 183 -10.27 8.37 -11.49
N VAL A 184 -10.06 7.07 -11.69
CA VAL A 184 -10.98 6.12 -12.34
C VAL A 184 -10.89 4.77 -11.65
N CYS A 185 -11.99 4.04 -11.52
CA CYS A 185 -12.01 2.70 -10.97
C CYS A 185 -11.11 1.73 -11.76
N PRO A 186 -10.44 0.77 -11.07
CA PRO A 186 -9.65 -0.26 -11.71
C PRO A 186 -10.41 -1.07 -12.77
N GLY A 187 -9.69 -1.67 -13.71
CA GLY A 187 -10.24 -2.56 -14.71
C GLY A 187 -10.72 -1.90 -16.02
N ASN A 188 -10.81 -0.55 -16.08
CA ASN A 188 -11.23 0.14 -17.30
C ASN A 188 -10.10 1.00 -17.89
N VAL A 189 -9.17 0.35 -18.60
CA VAL A 189 -8.03 0.99 -19.27
C VAL A 189 -8.45 2.12 -20.21
N GLU A 190 -9.53 1.96 -20.97
CA GLU A 190 -10.00 2.98 -21.91
C GLU A 190 -10.55 4.23 -21.21
N ALA A 191 -11.14 4.09 -20.02
CA ALA A 191 -11.55 5.24 -19.22
C ALA A 191 -10.33 6.02 -18.69
N PHE A 192 -9.29 5.30 -18.23
CA PHE A 192 -8.02 5.92 -17.85
C PHE A 192 -7.38 6.71 -18.99
N LYS A 193 -7.28 6.09 -20.18
CA LYS A 193 -6.74 6.76 -21.37
C LYS A 193 -7.49 8.04 -21.71
N ARG A 194 -8.83 8.01 -21.68
CA ARG A 194 -9.65 9.19 -21.94
C ARG A 194 -9.43 10.32 -20.93
N VAL A 195 -9.32 9.98 -19.65
CA VAL A 195 -9.03 10.97 -18.61
C VAL A 195 -7.61 11.51 -18.79
N LYS A 196 -6.63 10.62 -18.94
CA LYS A 196 -5.21 10.99 -19.11
C LYS A 196 -4.96 11.95 -20.28
N GLN A 197 -5.68 11.80 -21.38
CA GLN A 197 -5.55 12.69 -22.54
C GLN A 197 -6.10 14.10 -22.32
N GLN A 198 -6.90 14.31 -21.29
CA GLN A 198 -7.62 15.58 -21.07
C GLN A 198 -7.13 16.36 -19.84
N ILE A 199 -6.32 15.75 -18.97
CA ILE A 199 -5.77 16.40 -17.79
C ILE A 199 -4.26 16.55 -17.88
N ARG A 200 -3.73 17.63 -17.32
CA ARG A 200 -2.27 17.89 -17.25
C ARG A 200 -1.66 17.45 -15.94
N THR A 201 -2.45 17.46 -14.87
CA THR A 201 -2.01 16.98 -13.56
C THR A 201 -1.65 15.50 -13.67
N PRO A 202 -0.49 15.08 -13.16
CA PRO A 202 -0.10 13.66 -13.18
C PRO A 202 -1.15 12.76 -12.53
N ILE A 203 -1.31 11.55 -13.07
CA ILE A 203 -2.18 10.50 -12.52
C ILE A 203 -1.32 9.52 -11.73
N ALA A 204 -1.73 9.24 -10.49
CA ALA A 204 -1.19 8.17 -9.66
C ALA A 204 -2.25 7.07 -9.47
N PHE A 205 -1.83 5.80 -9.46
CA PHE A 205 -2.75 4.68 -9.43
C PHE A 205 -2.02 3.36 -9.10
N GLY A 206 -2.73 2.36 -8.57
CA GLY A 206 -2.19 1.00 -8.48
C GLY A 206 -2.34 0.31 -7.13
N GLU A 207 -2.94 0.96 -6.13
CA GLU A 207 -3.12 0.39 -4.79
C GLU A 207 -4.05 -0.83 -4.76
N ARG A 208 -5.05 -0.86 -5.67
CA ARG A 208 -6.04 -1.93 -5.77
C ARG A 208 -5.69 -2.99 -6.82
N ASP A 209 -4.55 -2.86 -7.51
CA ASP A 209 -4.10 -3.82 -8.50
C ASP A 209 -3.10 -4.82 -7.90
N ARG A 210 -3.17 -6.06 -8.39
CA ARG A 210 -2.40 -7.17 -7.88
C ARG A 210 -1.46 -7.68 -8.95
N THR A 211 -0.29 -8.06 -8.50
CA THR A 211 0.73 -8.68 -9.34
C THR A 211 1.18 -7.83 -10.55
N ILE A 212 2.25 -8.26 -11.17
CA ILE A 212 2.78 -7.60 -12.38
C ILE A 212 1.80 -7.64 -13.56
N TRP A 213 0.88 -8.61 -13.61
CA TRP A 213 0.00 -8.79 -14.78
C TRP A 213 -1.09 -7.73 -14.85
N GLU A 214 -1.74 -7.40 -13.73
CA GLU A 214 -2.73 -6.33 -13.69
C GLU A 214 -2.06 -4.97 -13.93
N ILE A 215 -0.92 -4.72 -13.28
CA ILE A 215 -0.17 -3.47 -13.40
C ILE A 215 0.37 -3.24 -14.81
N ALA A 216 0.85 -4.29 -15.48
CA ALA A 216 1.38 -4.19 -16.83
C ALA A 216 0.39 -3.59 -17.83
N MET A 217 -0.90 -3.84 -17.67
CA MET A 217 -1.93 -3.29 -18.56
C MET A 217 -1.95 -1.76 -18.56
N TYR A 218 -1.80 -1.14 -17.39
CA TYR A 218 -1.80 0.34 -17.26
C TYR A 218 -0.52 0.95 -17.80
N LEU A 219 0.62 0.34 -17.52
CA LEU A 219 1.92 0.81 -18.01
C LEU A 219 2.01 0.70 -19.54
N GLN A 220 1.62 -0.44 -20.11
CA GLN A 220 1.59 -0.66 -21.57
C GLN A 220 0.69 0.32 -22.33
N ASN A 221 -0.36 0.78 -21.68
CA ASN A 221 -1.31 1.72 -22.27
C ASN A 221 -1.05 3.19 -21.92
N GLY A 222 0.02 3.51 -21.19
CA GLY A 222 0.37 4.89 -20.80
C GLY A 222 -0.72 5.56 -19.94
N CYS A 223 -1.39 4.78 -19.09
CA CYS A 223 -2.52 5.27 -18.30
C CYS A 223 -2.10 6.07 -17.06
N VAL A 224 -0.88 5.85 -16.56
CA VAL A 224 -0.41 6.38 -15.27
C VAL A 224 0.94 7.07 -15.41
N ASP A 225 1.18 8.08 -14.59
CA ASP A 225 2.45 8.78 -14.48
C ASP A 225 3.25 8.33 -13.26
N ILE A 226 2.55 7.85 -12.23
CA ILE A 226 3.13 7.40 -10.97
C ILE A 226 2.40 6.13 -10.55
N LEU A 227 3.13 5.07 -10.24
CA LEU A 227 2.52 3.81 -9.82
C LEU A 227 2.57 3.65 -8.30
N GLN A 228 1.45 3.20 -7.70
CA GLN A 228 1.24 3.13 -6.25
C GLN A 228 0.85 1.72 -5.75
N PRO A 229 1.65 0.67 -6.01
CA PRO A 229 1.31 -0.66 -5.50
C PRO A 229 1.45 -0.71 -3.98
N ASP A 230 0.58 -1.47 -3.32
CA ASP A 230 0.65 -1.75 -1.88
C ASP A 230 1.30 -3.13 -1.66
N VAL A 231 2.35 -3.19 -0.85
CA VAL A 231 3.08 -4.45 -0.56
C VAL A 231 2.18 -5.51 0.07
N GLY A 232 1.17 -5.09 0.85
CA GLY A 232 0.20 -5.99 1.48
C GLY A 232 -0.86 -6.52 0.52
N GLN A 233 -1.01 -5.92 -0.65
CA GLN A 233 -2.08 -6.23 -1.61
C GLN A 233 -1.58 -6.78 -2.94
N THR A 234 -0.38 -6.38 -3.37
CA THR A 234 0.13 -6.67 -4.71
C THR A 234 0.81 -8.04 -4.86
N GLY A 235 0.99 -8.80 -3.79
CA GLY A 235 1.68 -10.10 -3.78
C GLY A 235 3.02 -10.07 -3.03
N GLY A 236 3.18 -9.15 -2.08
CA GLY A 236 4.33 -9.04 -1.20
C GLY A 236 5.57 -8.41 -1.84
N ILE A 237 6.67 -8.54 -1.16
CA ILE A 237 7.99 -8.01 -1.56
C ILE A 237 8.43 -8.60 -2.91
N SER A 238 8.14 -9.89 -3.15
CA SER A 238 8.49 -10.57 -4.41
C SER A 238 7.83 -9.94 -5.63
N GLN A 239 6.56 -9.51 -5.52
CA GLN A 239 5.89 -8.80 -6.62
C GLN A 239 6.30 -7.33 -6.68
N MET A 240 6.45 -6.64 -5.55
CA MET A 240 6.93 -5.26 -5.50
C MET A 240 8.26 -5.10 -6.25
N ARG A 241 9.20 -6.02 -6.07
CA ARG A 241 10.47 -6.02 -6.79
C ARG A 241 10.30 -6.12 -8.31
N LYS A 242 9.40 -7.00 -8.78
CA LYS A 242 9.11 -7.17 -10.21
C LYS A 242 8.40 -5.96 -10.79
N ILE A 243 7.45 -5.40 -10.04
CA ILE A 243 6.74 -4.17 -10.41
C ILE A 243 7.71 -3.00 -10.51
N ALA A 244 8.65 -2.86 -9.56
CA ALA A 244 9.68 -1.82 -9.61
C ALA A 244 10.56 -1.91 -10.87
N ALA A 245 10.97 -3.13 -11.26
CA ALA A 245 11.72 -3.34 -12.50
C ALA A 245 10.88 -3.03 -13.76
N LEU A 246 9.59 -3.35 -13.73
CA LEU A 246 8.68 -3.01 -14.81
C LEU A 246 8.49 -1.48 -14.91
N CYS A 247 8.32 -0.79 -13.79
CA CYS A 247 8.26 0.67 -13.72
C CYS A 247 9.52 1.33 -14.28
N GLU A 248 10.68 0.80 -13.97
CA GLU A 248 11.96 1.28 -14.53
C GLU A 248 11.98 1.18 -16.05
N ALA A 249 11.51 0.06 -16.62
CA ALA A 249 11.45 -0.16 -18.06
C ALA A 249 10.49 0.81 -18.78
N TYR A 250 9.42 1.24 -18.10
CA TYR A 250 8.43 2.19 -18.63
C TYR A 250 8.69 3.65 -18.21
N HIS A 251 9.75 3.93 -17.46
CA HIS A 251 10.07 5.26 -16.90
C HIS A 251 8.95 5.86 -16.04
N VAL A 252 8.19 5.01 -15.33
CA VAL A 252 7.14 5.42 -14.40
C VAL A 252 7.67 5.30 -12.97
N PRO A 253 7.74 6.39 -12.19
CA PRO A 253 8.22 6.33 -10.81
C PRO A 253 7.24 5.60 -9.90
N LEU A 254 7.80 4.97 -8.85
CA LEU A 254 7.09 4.25 -7.82
C LEU A 254 6.85 5.15 -6.60
N ALA A 255 5.60 5.23 -6.14
CA ALA A 255 5.21 5.87 -4.90
C ALA A 255 4.29 4.93 -4.10
N PRO A 256 4.83 3.92 -3.40
CA PRO A 256 4.02 2.85 -2.82
C PRO A 256 2.95 3.38 -1.87
N HIS A 257 1.71 2.91 -2.07
CA HIS A 257 0.60 3.05 -1.15
C HIS A 257 0.83 2.21 0.12
N ASN A 258 0.21 2.60 1.23
CA ASN A 258 0.31 1.86 2.48
C ASN A 258 -0.97 1.86 3.31
N THR A 259 -1.59 0.70 3.44
CA THR A 259 -2.62 0.43 4.45
C THR A 259 -2.15 -0.51 5.54
N CYS A 260 -0.89 -0.91 5.52
CA CYS A 260 -0.32 -1.82 6.51
C CYS A 260 0.01 -1.13 7.84
N SER A 261 0.29 -1.94 8.87
CA SER A 261 0.91 -1.50 10.13
C SER A 261 2.41 -1.23 9.97
N GLU A 262 3.12 -1.03 11.09
CA GLU A 262 4.58 -0.90 11.10
C GLU A 262 5.29 -2.06 10.41
N LEU A 263 4.71 -3.26 10.45
CA LEU A 263 5.31 -4.46 9.85
C LEU A 263 5.30 -4.36 8.31
N GLY A 264 4.13 -4.17 7.71
CA GLY A 264 4.03 -4.06 6.26
C GLY A 264 4.63 -2.77 5.72
N LEU A 265 4.52 -1.65 6.48
CA LEU A 265 5.21 -0.41 6.11
C LEU A 265 6.73 -0.60 6.11
N SER A 266 7.31 -1.35 7.05
CA SER A 266 8.73 -1.68 7.04
C SER A 266 9.10 -2.49 5.79
N ALA A 267 8.28 -3.49 5.41
CA ALA A 267 8.46 -4.23 4.16
C ALA A 267 8.46 -3.31 2.93
N SER A 268 7.54 -2.32 2.88
CA SER A 268 7.47 -1.31 1.81
C SER A 268 8.71 -0.42 1.80
N VAL A 269 9.21 0.02 2.97
CA VAL A 269 10.45 0.81 3.09
C VAL A 269 11.67 0.03 2.58
N HIS A 270 11.76 -1.29 2.85
CA HIS A 270 12.81 -2.13 2.26
C HIS A 270 12.74 -2.16 0.73
N CYS A 271 11.55 -2.29 0.16
CA CYS A 271 11.37 -2.23 -1.30
C CYS A 271 11.76 -0.86 -1.85
N SER A 272 11.29 0.22 -1.21
CA SER A 272 11.59 1.60 -1.60
C SER A 272 13.09 1.91 -1.53
N ALA A 273 13.80 1.37 -0.54
CA ALA A 273 15.25 1.52 -0.41
C ALA A 273 16.03 0.85 -1.57
N ALA A 274 15.46 -0.18 -2.19
CA ALA A 274 16.06 -0.96 -3.28
C ALA A 274 15.47 -0.66 -4.66
N THR A 275 14.57 0.32 -4.79
CA THR A 275 13.91 0.68 -6.05
C THR A 275 14.64 1.82 -6.76
N THR A 276 14.96 1.68 -8.04
CA THR A 276 15.67 2.69 -8.86
C THR A 276 14.83 3.95 -9.03
N LEU A 277 13.64 3.83 -9.63
CA LEU A 277 12.70 4.93 -9.85
C LEU A 277 11.71 5.07 -8.69
N PHE A 278 12.20 5.45 -7.52
CA PHE A 278 11.39 5.74 -6.35
C PHE A 278 11.13 7.24 -6.21
N LEU A 279 9.90 7.62 -5.90
CA LEU A 279 9.49 9.01 -5.72
C LEU A 279 9.26 9.36 -4.24
N ILE A 280 8.31 8.69 -3.59
CA ILE A 280 7.91 8.94 -2.21
C ILE A 280 7.11 7.74 -1.67
N GLN A 281 7.26 7.42 -0.39
CA GLN A 281 6.55 6.34 0.29
C GLN A 281 5.39 6.89 1.12
N GLU A 282 4.23 6.30 1.00
CA GLU A 282 3.15 6.54 1.95
C GLU A 282 3.46 5.95 3.32
N GLY A 283 3.37 6.79 4.33
CA GLY A 283 3.34 6.38 5.73
C GLY A 283 1.90 6.30 6.23
N TYR A 284 1.69 6.62 7.49
CA TYR A 284 0.38 6.77 8.10
C TYR A 284 0.40 7.84 9.19
N LEU A 285 -0.76 8.42 9.44
CA LEU A 285 -0.95 9.29 10.59
C LEU A 285 -1.07 8.42 11.85
N ASP A 286 -0.37 8.82 12.90
CA ASP A 286 -0.35 8.10 14.18
C ASP A 286 -1.75 7.67 14.64
N GLY A 287 -1.89 6.38 14.95
CA GLY A 287 -3.08 5.80 15.57
C GLY A 287 -4.21 5.39 14.64
N HIS A 288 -4.13 5.65 13.33
CA HIS A 288 -5.25 5.35 12.42
C HIS A 288 -5.30 3.89 11.95
N ILE A 289 -4.18 3.16 11.89
CA ILE A 289 -4.15 1.84 11.25
C ILE A 289 -3.98 0.70 12.25
N MET A 290 -3.30 0.90 13.37
CA MET A 290 -3.13 -0.14 14.40
C MET A 290 -3.11 0.43 15.82
N PRO A 291 -3.57 -0.35 16.82
CA PRO A 291 -3.32 -0.02 18.21
C PRO A 291 -1.82 0.04 18.50
N PRO A 292 -1.36 1.06 19.24
CA PRO A 292 0.05 1.17 19.62
C PRO A 292 0.55 -0.07 20.35
N GLY A 293 1.80 -0.44 20.12
CA GLY A 293 2.51 -1.48 20.86
C GLY A 293 2.41 -2.89 20.31
N VAL A 294 1.65 -3.14 19.23
CA VAL A 294 1.58 -4.47 18.59
C VAL A 294 2.83 -4.78 17.77
N ALA A 295 3.36 -3.76 17.12
CA ALA A 295 4.59 -3.86 16.33
C ALA A 295 5.50 -2.68 16.67
N LYS A 296 6.80 -2.93 16.81
CA LYS A 296 7.82 -1.92 17.09
C LYS A 296 8.87 -1.96 15.99
N LYS A 297 8.87 -0.93 15.17
CA LYS A 297 9.89 -0.74 14.12
C LYS A 297 11.19 -0.15 14.72
N ASN A 298 12.32 -0.46 14.09
CA ASN A 298 13.65 0.03 14.50
C ASN A 298 14.19 1.17 13.62
N TRP A 299 13.30 1.91 13.00
CA TRP A 299 13.59 3.07 12.15
C TRP A 299 12.60 4.20 12.44
N GLU A 300 12.98 5.43 12.12
CA GLU A 300 12.21 6.64 12.43
C GLU A 300 12.14 7.58 11.23
N VAL A 301 11.13 8.46 11.23
CA VAL A 301 11.00 9.54 10.25
C VAL A 301 11.56 10.82 10.86
N ASP A 302 12.50 11.45 10.17
CA ASP A 302 13.14 12.70 10.61
C ASP A 302 12.25 13.93 10.40
N ALA A 303 12.67 15.09 10.92
CA ALA A 303 11.95 16.35 10.80
C ALA A 303 11.81 16.84 9.35
N ASP A 304 12.61 16.33 8.43
CA ASP A 304 12.54 16.62 6.99
C ASP A 304 11.60 15.67 6.24
N GLY A 305 10.99 14.69 6.93
CA GLY A 305 10.07 13.73 6.36
C GLY A 305 10.75 12.54 5.66
N TYR A 306 11.93 12.15 6.11
CA TYR A 306 12.63 10.98 5.61
C TYR A 306 12.72 9.88 6.65
N ALA A 307 12.34 8.66 6.27
CA ALA A 307 12.56 7.47 7.09
C ALA A 307 14.01 7.02 6.99
N SER A 308 14.64 6.73 8.14
CA SER A 308 15.90 5.97 8.17
C SER A 308 15.66 4.55 7.66
N LEU A 309 16.70 3.88 7.17
CA LEU A 309 16.55 2.50 6.71
C LEU A 309 16.43 1.54 7.92
N PRO A 310 15.56 0.50 7.83
CA PRO A 310 15.48 -0.53 8.85
C PRO A 310 16.83 -1.19 9.11
N GLN A 311 17.18 -1.35 10.37
CA GLN A 311 18.45 -1.93 10.79
C GLN A 311 18.29 -3.37 11.26
N GLY A 312 19.36 -4.15 11.19
CA GLY A 312 19.38 -5.54 11.62
C GLY A 312 18.73 -6.51 10.62
N PRO A 313 18.72 -7.81 10.97
CA PRO A 313 18.21 -8.86 10.10
C PRO A 313 16.70 -8.82 9.88
N GLY A 314 16.26 -9.23 8.70
CA GLY A 314 14.85 -9.31 8.35
C GLY A 314 14.21 -7.96 8.08
N LEU A 315 12.96 -7.78 8.53
CA LEU A 315 12.16 -6.56 8.32
C LEU A 315 12.45 -5.44 9.34
N GLY A 316 13.22 -5.71 10.40
CA GLY A 316 13.53 -4.71 11.41
C GLY A 316 12.32 -4.31 12.27
N VAL A 317 11.43 -5.25 12.55
CA VAL A 317 10.23 -5.07 13.37
C VAL A 317 10.14 -6.15 14.43
N GLU A 318 9.90 -5.74 15.67
CA GLU A 318 9.58 -6.64 16.78
C GLU A 318 8.06 -6.70 16.96
N MET A 319 7.52 -7.92 17.07
CA MET A 319 6.09 -8.15 17.26
C MET A 319 5.80 -8.55 18.71
N ASP A 320 4.79 -7.92 19.32
CA ASP A 320 4.33 -8.21 20.67
C ASP A 320 3.05 -9.05 20.61
N GLU A 321 3.21 -10.38 20.82
CA GLU A 321 2.10 -11.35 20.80
C GLU A 321 1.09 -11.09 21.92
N ASP A 322 1.53 -10.63 23.10
CA ASP A 322 0.63 -10.31 24.22
C ASP A 322 -0.23 -9.07 23.91
N ALA A 323 0.37 -8.06 23.28
CA ALA A 323 -0.38 -6.90 22.82
C ALA A 323 -1.38 -7.28 21.72
N MET A 324 -1.00 -8.13 20.78
CA MET A 324 -1.93 -8.68 19.75
C MET A 324 -3.11 -9.43 20.40
N ALA A 325 -2.86 -10.28 21.37
CA ALA A 325 -3.91 -11.02 22.07
C ALA A 325 -4.90 -10.09 22.79
N LYS A 326 -4.39 -9.02 23.42
CA LYS A 326 -5.24 -8.00 24.07
C LYS A 326 -6.12 -7.27 23.05
N VAL A 327 -5.60 -6.93 21.88
CA VAL A 327 -6.39 -6.29 20.80
C VAL A 327 -7.43 -7.24 20.26
N ALA A 328 -7.07 -8.50 20.00
CA ALA A 328 -7.98 -9.53 19.50
C ALA A 328 -9.15 -9.82 20.46
N ALA A 329 -8.90 -9.72 21.76
CA ALA A 329 -9.91 -9.94 22.79
C ALA A 329 -10.86 -8.75 23.00
N ASP A 330 -10.52 -7.54 22.54
CA ASP A 330 -11.33 -6.34 22.76
C ASP A 330 -12.49 -6.26 21.76
N PRO A 331 -13.76 -6.42 22.23
CA PRO A 331 -14.92 -6.36 21.33
C PRO A 331 -15.14 -4.99 20.67
N LYS A 332 -14.57 -3.90 21.24
CA LYS A 332 -14.66 -2.55 20.69
C LYS A 332 -13.71 -2.36 19.48
N LYS A 333 -12.72 -3.23 19.34
CA LYS A 333 -11.75 -3.21 18.25
C LYS A 333 -12.08 -4.20 17.13
N LYS A 334 -13.25 -4.81 17.15
CA LYS A 334 -13.72 -5.63 16.03
C LYS A 334 -13.86 -4.76 14.79
N PHE A 335 -13.21 -5.20 13.75
CA PHE A 335 -13.31 -4.53 12.46
C PHE A 335 -14.74 -4.57 11.92
N LYS A 336 -15.19 -3.44 11.37
CA LYS A 336 -16.44 -3.33 10.61
C LYS A 336 -16.11 -2.64 9.30
N TRP A 337 -16.57 -3.22 8.20
CA TRP A 337 -16.46 -2.59 6.91
C TRP A 337 -17.27 -1.30 6.90
N PRO A 338 -16.67 -0.16 6.52
CA PRO A 338 -17.42 1.05 6.31
C PRO A 338 -18.37 0.87 5.11
N THR A 339 -19.55 1.38 5.22
CA THR A 339 -20.57 1.41 4.16
C THR A 339 -21.00 2.86 3.94
N PRO A 340 -20.16 3.70 3.30
CA PRO A 340 -20.52 5.09 3.07
C PRO A 340 -21.74 5.19 2.14
N THR A 341 -22.61 6.17 2.41
CA THR A 341 -23.81 6.41 1.61
C THR A 341 -23.90 7.87 1.17
N TYR A 342 -24.59 8.09 0.06
CA TYR A 342 -25.06 9.42 -0.33
C TYR A 342 -26.25 9.84 0.54
N ALA A 343 -26.65 11.12 0.43
CA ALA A 343 -27.77 11.66 1.20
C ALA A 343 -29.13 10.98 0.90
N ASP A 344 -29.26 10.40 -0.29
CA ASP A 344 -30.44 9.63 -0.72
C ASP A 344 -30.43 8.17 -0.21
N GLY A 345 -29.39 7.76 0.53
CA GLY A 345 -29.25 6.41 1.08
C GLY A 345 -28.58 5.41 0.12
N SER A 346 -28.27 5.77 -1.11
CA SER A 346 -27.52 4.90 -2.01
C SER A 346 -26.08 4.71 -1.54
N VAL A 347 -25.53 3.51 -1.77
CA VAL A 347 -24.14 3.19 -1.40
C VAL A 347 -23.19 3.88 -2.38
N ARG A 348 -22.14 4.50 -1.86
CA ARG A 348 -21.07 5.11 -2.64
C ARG A 348 -19.76 4.36 -2.51
N ASP A 349 -18.86 4.56 -3.46
CA ASP A 349 -17.47 4.16 -3.28
C ASP A 349 -16.81 4.93 -2.14
N TYR A 350 -15.79 4.31 -1.59
CA TYR A 350 -15.15 4.73 -0.34
C TYR A 350 -14.28 5.97 -0.53
#